data_8d94b7ee84efd3fa57bbbf4f43dcf6c3
#
_entry.id   8d94b7ee84efd3fa57bbbf4f43dcf6c3
#
_cell.length_a   1.000
_cell.length_b   1.000
_cell.length_c   1.000
_cell.angle_alpha   90.00
_cell.angle_beta   90.00
_cell.angle_gamma   90.00
#
_symmetry.space_group_name_H-M   'P 1'
#
loop_
_entity.id
_entity.type
_entity.pdbx_description
1 polymer ?
#
loop_
_entity_poly.entity_id
_entity_poly.type
_entity_poly.pdbx_seq_one_letter_code
_entity_poly.pdbx_strand_id
1 'polypeptide(L)'
;MDLFEYMRENNKNTESPLAMRLRPETLDEMVGQSHIIGKDKLLYRAIKADKLSSVIFYGPPGTGKTTLARIIANTTSAEFNQVNATVAGKKDMEEVVAKAKDNLGMYGRKTILFVDEIHRFNKGQQDYLLPFVEDGTIILIGATTENPYFEVNGALISRSIIFELKPLEKDDIKTIIKRAVYDEKKGMGSYNAAIDDDALEFLADISNGDARNALNAIELGILTTDRSEDGVIHIDLATAQECIQKRSVRYDKEGDNHYDTISAFIKSMRGSDPDAVSYYLAKMLYAGEDIKFIARRMICASEDVGNADPNALQVAVAAAQAVERIGMPEARIILSQAALYIATAPKSNSCIKAIDKAMDVVKNSKTAPVPVHLQDAHYKGSAKLGHGVGYLYAHDYPNHYVRQQYLPDAYVNEKFYEPGDMGYEKDIKKHLEKIKSEA
;
A
#
# COMPACT_ATOMS: atom_id res chain seq x y z
N MET A 1 -1.04 20.01 -41.73
CA MET A 1 -0.19 20.41 -40.61
C MET A 1 0.12 21.88 -40.80
N ASP A 2 -0.45 22.74 -39.96
CA ASP A 2 -0.22 24.18 -40.00
C ASP A 2 1.21 24.47 -39.50
N LEU A 3 1.84 25.54 -40.00
CA LEU A 3 3.18 25.99 -39.60
C LEU A 3 3.30 26.15 -38.07
N PHE A 4 2.21 26.58 -37.43
CA PHE A 4 2.11 26.69 -35.96
C PHE A 4 2.03 25.34 -35.26
N GLU A 5 1.43 24.33 -35.85
CA GLU A 5 1.45 22.93 -35.34
C GLU A 5 2.85 22.35 -35.44
N TYR A 6 3.55 22.55 -36.57
CA TYR A 6 4.91 22.13 -36.79
C TYR A 6 5.89 22.82 -35.81
N MET A 7 5.76 24.13 -35.61
CA MET A 7 6.52 24.88 -34.59
C MET A 7 6.20 24.41 -33.16
N ARG A 8 4.94 24.10 -32.86
CA ARG A 8 4.53 23.56 -31.55
C ARG A 8 5.10 22.17 -31.31
N GLU A 9 5.14 21.32 -32.32
CA GLU A 9 5.75 19.97 -32.20
C GLU A 9 7.27 20.05 -32.04
N ASN A 10 7.95 20.92 -32.77
CA ASN A 10 9.38 21.13 -32.61
C ASN A 10 9.75 21.77 -31.27
N ASN A 11 8.99 22.78 -30.81
CA ASN A 11 9.22 23.37 -29.50
C ASN A 11 8.86 22.43 -28.34
N LYS A 12 7.85 21.55 -28.50
CA LYS A 12 7.55 20.51 -27.51
C LYS A 12 8.74 19.56 -27.30
N ASN A 13 9.51 19.27 -28.34
CA ASN A 13 10.65 18.36 -28.25
C ASN A 13 11.87 19.00 -27.56
N THR A 14 12.00 20.33 -27.58
CA THR A 14 13.13 21.04 -26.95
C THR A 14 12.80 21.60 -25.56
N GLU A 15 11.54 21.93 -25.28
CA GLU A 15 11.09 22.55 -24.01
C GLU A 15 10.45 21.55 -23.04
N SER A 16 10.21 20.30 -23.45
CA SER A 16 9.65 19.30 -22.53
C SER A 16 10.70 18.82 -21.52
N PRO A 17 10.28 18.48 -20.28
CA PRO A 17 11.20 17.99 -19.25
C PRO A 17 12.05 16.81 -19.74
N LEU A 18 13.31 16.78 -19.35
CA LEU A 18 14.27 15.75 -19.74
C LEU A 18 13.77 14.32 -19.52
N ALA A 19 13.07 14.10 -18.42
CA ALA A 19 12.42 12.81 -18.12
C ALA A 19 11.33 12.40 -19.14
N MET A 20 10.77 13.35 -19.90
CA MET A 20 9.88 13.04 -21.01
C MET A 20 10.62 12.79 -22.32
N ARG A 21 11.63 13.58 -22.61
CA ARG A 21 12.45 13.47 -23.85
C ARG A 21 13.22 12.17 -23.90
N LEU A 22 13.83 11.76 -22.78
CA LEU A 22 14.62 10.52 -22.65
C LEU A 22 13.79 9.26 -22.49
N ARG A 23 12.45 9.37 -22.54
CA ARG A 23 11.60 8.20 -22.39
C ARG A 23 11.88 7.18 -23.50
N PRO A 24 12.20 5.91 -23.14
CA PRO A 24 12.37 4.84 -24.11
C PRO A 24 11.16 4.68 -25.04
N GLU A 25 11.40 4.45 -26.31
CA GLU A 25 10.39 4.21 -27.35
C GLU A 25 10.28 2.74 -27.71
N THR A 26 11.34 1.97 -27.44
CA THR A 26 11.42 0.53 -27.71
C THR A 26 11.80 -0.26 -26.46
N LEU A 27 11.52 -1.57 -26.47
CA LEU A 27 11.94 -2.46 -25.38
C LEU A 27 13.45 -2.52 -25.21
N ASP A 28 14.21 -2.39 -26.31
CA ASP A 28 15.67 -2.47 -26.28
C ASP A 28 16.31 -1.19 -25.69
N GLU A 29 15.60 -0.06 -25.72
CA GLU A 29 16.04 1.19 -25.07
C GLU A 29 15.77 1.17 -23.57
N MET A 30 14.85 0.31 -23.09
CA MET A 30 14.45 0.28 -21.70
C MET A 30 15.57 -0.26 -20.81
N VAL A 31 15.87 0.47 -19.74
CA VAL A 31 16.90 0.11 -18.78
C VAL A 31 16.24 -0.53 -17.56
N GLY A 32 16.84 -1.60 -17.04
CA GLY A 32 16.31 -2.35 -15.90
C GLY A 32 15.14 -3.27 -16.25
N GLN A 33 14.41 -3.76 -15.24
CA GLN A 33 13.22 -4.61 -15.34
C GLN A 33 13.43 -5.92 -16.13
N SER A 34 14.64 -6.44 -16.21
CA SER A 34 14.98 -7.65 -16.98
C SER A 34 14.16 -8.89 -16.58
N HIS A 35 13.66 -8.93 -15.35
CA HIS A 35 12.83 -10.02 -14.84
C HIS A 35 11.45 -10.10 -15.51
N ILE A 36 10.95 -9.01 -16.15
CA ILE A 36 9.68 -8.98 -16.87
C ILE A 36 9.80 -8.74 -18.37
N ILE A 37 10.82 -7.97 -18.81
CA ILE A 37 11.03 -7.60 -20.22
C ILE A 37 12.22 -8.30 -20.88
N GLY A 38 12.88 -9.24 -20.19
CA GLY A 38 13.91 -10.08 -20.80
C GLY A 38 13.36 -10.83 -22.01
N LYS A 39 14.19 -11.11 -23.04
CA LYS A 39 13.77 -11.74 -24.32
C LYS A 39 13.08 -13.08 -24.14
N ASP A 40 13.37 -13.79 -23.06
CA ASP A 40 12.77 -15.07 -22.66
C ASP A 40 11.46 -14.92 -21.86
N LYS A 41 11.12 -13.71 -21.42
CA LYS A 41 9.98 -13.47 -20.52
C LYS A 41 8.64 -13.39 -21.27
N LEU A 42 7.60 -13.72 -20.52
CA LEU A 42 6.22 -13.77 -21.04
C LEU A 42 5.81 -12.44 -21.72
N LEU A 43 6.03 -11.31 -21.02
CA LEU A 43 5.61 -10.00 -21.50
C LEU A 43 6.30 -9.64 -22.81
N TYR A 44 7.63 -9.83 -22.90
CA TYR A 44 8.37 -9.58 -24.13
C TYR A 44 7.82 -10.38 -25.32
N ARG A 45 7.59 -11.69 -25.12
CA ARG A 45 7.05 -12.58 -26.16
C ARG A 45 5.63 -12.19 -26.59
N ALA A 46 4.78 -11.82 -25.61
CA ALA A 46 3.41 -11.39 -25.86
C ALA A 46 3.35 -10.09 -26.69
N ILE A 47 4.23 -9.12 -26.39
CA ILE A 47 4.35 -7.86 -27.14
C ILE A 47 4.83 -8.14 -28.56
N LYS A 48 5.87 -8.93 -28.73
CA LYS A 48 6.43 -9.25 -30.07
C LYS A 48 5.47 -10.06 -30.95
N ALA A 49 4.61 -10.88 -30.34
CA ALA A 49 3.60 -11.67 -31.04
C ALA A 49 2.29 -10.91 -31.32
N ASP A 50 2.16 -9.65 -30.85
CA ASP A 50 0.90 -8.87 -30.87
C ASP A 50 -0.31 -9.64 -30.26
N LYS A 51 -0.03 -10.36 -29.15
CA LYS A 51 -0.99 -11.21 -28.43
C LYS A 51 -1.07 -10.81 -26.95
N LEU A 52 -1.09 -9.51 -26.70
CA LEU A 52 -1.21 -8.98 -25.35
C LEU A 52 -2.64 -9.18 -24.82
N SER A 53 -2.75 -9.72 -23.61
CA SER A 53 -3.95 -9.65 -22.77
C SER A 53 -3.90 -8.44 -21.86
N SER A 54 -4.96 -8.19 -21.09
CA SER A 54 -4.96 -7.11 -20.09
C SER A 54 -3.88 -7.34 -19.06
N VAL A 55 -3.22 -6.25 -18.64
CA VAL A 55 -2.09 -6.29 -17.68
C VAL A 55 -2.24 -5.18 -16.65
N ILE A 56 -1.71 -5.41 -15.47
CA ILE A 56 -1.57 -4.40 -14.42
C ILE A 56 -0.10 -4.30 -14.06
N PHE A 57 0.48 -3.12 -14.23
CA PHE A 57 1.83 -2.78 -13.80
C PHE A 57 1.76 -2.11 -12.43
N TYR A 58 2.41 -2.69 -11.44
CA TYR A 58 2.51 -2.06 -10.13
C TYR A 58 3.97 -1.93 -9.68
N GLY A 59 4.23 -1.01 -8.78
CA GLY A 59 5.56 -0.77 -8.22
C GLY A 59 5.85 0.72 -8.02
N PRO A 60 7.02 1.07 -7.45
CA PRO A 60 7.36 2.43 -7.06
C PRO A 60 7.32 3.44 -8.22
N PRO A 61 7.20 4.75 -7.93
CA PRO A 61 7.30 5.79 -8.96
C PRO A 61 8.66 5.76 -9.67
N GLY A 62 8.71 6.27 -10.89
CA GLY A 62 9.95 6.37 -11.68
C GLY A 62 10.52 5.06 -12.21
N THR A 63 9.87 3.90 -12.02
CA THR A 63 10.33 2.58 -12.46
C THR A 63 10.01 2.22 -13.91
N GLY A 64 9.23 3.10 -14.61
CA GLY A 64 8.96 2.93 -16.03
C GLY A 64 7.57 2.36 -16.39
N LYS A 65 6.58 2.29 -15.48
CA LYS A 65 5.22 1.78 -15.75
C LYS A 65 4.57 2.43 -16.98
N THR A 66 4.46 3.75 -16.98
CA THR A 66 3.88 4.53 -18.09
C THR A 66 4.72 4.42 -19.37
N THR A 67 6.03 4.30 -19.24
CA THR A 67 6.97 4.08 -20.35
C THR A 67 6.69 2.74 -21.03
N LEU A 68 6.59 1.68 -20.25
CA LEU A 68 6.34 0.34 -20.74
C LEU A 68 4.97 0.25 -21.46
N ALA A 69 3.94 0.89 -20.90
CA ALA A 69 2.63 0.95 -21.55
C ALA A 69 2.70 1.63 -22.94
N ARG A 70 3.49 2.69 -23.08
CA ARG A 70 3.70 3.37 -24.38
C ARG A 70 4.52 2.55 -25.35
N ILE A 71 5.56 1.87 -24.89
CA ILE A 71 6.33 0.94 -25.73
C ILE A 71 5.44 -0.17 -26.28
N ILE A 72 4.56 -0.72 -25.44
CA ILE A 72 3.57 -1.71 -25.85
C ILE A 72 2.65 -1.13 -26.95
N ALA A 73 2.14 0.08 -26.74
CA ALA A 73 1.31 0.75 -27.72
C ALA A 73 2.01 0.98 -29.06
N ASN A 74 3.26 1.39 -29.03
CA ASN A 74 4.07 1.64 -30.23
C ASN A 74 4.45 0.34 -30.98
N THR A 75 4.49 -0.78 -30.26
CA THR A 75 4.93 -2.07 -30.82
C THR A 75 3.74 -2.89 -31.34
N THR A 76 2.52 -2.63 -30.87
CA THR A 76 1.32 -3.35 -31.23
C THR A 76 0.50 -2.59 -32.28
N SER A 77 -0.39 -3.30 -32.99
CA SER A 77 -1.29 -2.71 -33.98
C SER A 77 -2.51 -2.01 -33.37
N ALA A 78 -2.66 -2.05 -32.05
CA ALA A 78 -3.81 -1.52 -31.32
C ALA A 78 -3.85 0.02 -31.27
N GLU A 79 -5.04 0.59 -31.20
CA GLU A 79 -5.23 2.01 -30.89
C GLU A 79 -4.94 2.27 -29.43
N PHE A 80 -4.17 3.32 -29.12
CA PHE A 80 -3.79 3.64 -27.75
C PHE A 80 -4.58 4.84 -27.21
N ASN A 81 -5.31 4.63 -26.12
CA ASN A 81 -5.99 5.67 -25.39
C ASN A 81 -5.47 5.71 -23.94
N GLN A 82 -5.08 6.88 -23.48
CA GLN A 82 -4.57 7.10 -22.12
C GLN A 82 -5.60 7.87 -21.30
N VAL A 83 -5.88 7.37 -20.11
CA VAL A 83 -6.74 8.00 -19.11
C VAL A 83 -5.98 8.09 -17.79
N ASN A 84 -6.05 9.25 -17.13
CA ASN A 84 -5.52 9.40 -15.78
C ASN A 84 -6.67 9.31 -14.79
N ALA A 85 -6.66 8.31 -13.93
CA ALA A 85 -7.73 8.05 -12.98
C ALA A 85 -7.92 9.15 -11.91
N THR A 86 -6.94 10.03 -11.71
CA THR A 86 -7.07 11.15 -10.76
C THR A 86 -7.98 12.27 -11.27
N VAL A 87 -8.18 12.37 -12.60
CA VAL A 87 -8.92 13.45 -13.24
C VAL A 87 -10.14 12.93 -14.01
N ALA A 88 -10.05 11.71 -14.53
CA ALA A 88 -11.04 11.15 -15.44
C ALA A 88 -12.35 10.79 -14.74
N GLY A 89 -13.45 11.19 -15.36
CA GLY A 89 -14.80 10.85 -14.96
C GLY A 89 -15.41 9.70 -15.80
N LYS A 90 -16.66 9.35 -15.51
CA LYS A 90 -17.38 8.30 -16.22
C LYS A 90 -17.53 8.62 -17.73
N LYS A 91 -17.70 9.88 -18.10
CA LYS A 91 -17.83 10.31 -19.50
C LYS A 91 -16.59 10.01 -20.33
N ASP A 92 -15.41 10.25 -19.77
CA ASP A 92 -14.14 9.99 -20.48
C ASP A 92 -14.00 8.50 -20.81
N MET A 93 -14.41 7.63 -19.87
CA MET A 93 -14.41 6.18 -20.10
C MET A 93 -15.47 5.77 -21.16
N GLU A 94 -16.67 6.36 -21.15
CA GLU A 94 -17.72 6.12 -22.13
C GLU A 94 -17.26 6.49 -23.54
N GLU A 95 -16.55 7.62 -23.69
CA GLU A 95 -15.99 8.05 -24.99
C GLU A 95 -14.92 7.07 -25.50
N VAL A 96 -14.02 6.60 -24.62
CA VAL A 96 -13.01 5.62 -25.02
C VAL A 96 -13.64 4.29 -25.41
N VAL A 97 -14.65 3.83 -24.66
CA VAL A 97 -15.38 2.60 -24.97
C VAL A 97 -16.12 2.70 -26.31
N ALA A 98 -16.76 3.84 -26.57
CA ALA A 98 -17.44 4.07 -27.86
C ALA A 98 -16.45 3.99 -29.03
N LYS A 99 -15.31 4.70 -28.94
CA LYS A 99 -14.24 4.63 -29.93
C LYS A 99 -13.68 3.21 -30.11
N ALA A 100 -13.52 2.47 -29.00
CA ALA A 100 -13.01 1.11 -29.04
C ALA A 100 -13.98 0.18 -29.81
N LYS A 101 -15.27 0.33 -29.60
CA LYS A 101 -16.31 -0.42 -30.36
C LYS A 101 -16.30 -0.09 -31.86
N ASP A 102 -16.17 1.19 -32.18
CA ASP A 102 -16.08 1.64 -33.56
C ASP A 102 -14.82 1.10 -34.24
N ASN A 103 -13.66 1.18 -33.56
CA ASN A 103 -12.40 0.64 -34.08
C ASN A 103 -12.46 -0.86 -34.32
N LEU A 104 -13.05 -1.62 -33.40
CA LEU A 104 -13.18 -3.05 -33.52
C LEU A 104 -14.20 -3.42 -34.65
N GLY A 105 -15.34 -2.72 -34.69
CA GLY A 105 -16.41 -3.00 -35.66
C GLY A 105 -16.05 -2.59 -37.08
N MET A 106 -15.45 -1.42 -37.31
CA MET A 106 -15.15 -0.89 -38.64
C MET A 106 -13.82 -1.37 -39.21
N TYR A 107 -12.80 -1.53 -38.31
CA TYR A 107 -11.43 -1.76 -38.78
C TYR A 107 -10.83 -3.07 -38.24
N GLY A 108 -11.55 -3.83 -37.39
CA GLY A 108 -11.01 -5.01 -36.73
C GLY A 108 -9.84 -4.72 -35.83
N ARG A 109 -9.66 -3.45 -35.43
CA ARG A 109 -8.50 -2.96 -34.67
C ARG A 109 -8.85 -2.94 -33.18
N LYS A 110 -8.01 -3.56 -32.35
CA LYS A 110 -8.15 -3.54 -30.90
C LYS A 110 -7.78 -2.18 -30.31
N THR A 111 -8.32 -1.86 -29.16
CA THR A 111 -7.99 -0.64 -28.42
C THR A 111 -7.33 -1.00 -27.10
N ILE A 112 -6.14 -0.43 -26.85
CA ILE A 112 -5.48 -0.44 -25.55
C ILE A 112 -5.98 0.78 -24.78
N LEU A 113 -6.59 0.54 -23.62
CA LEU A 113 -6.88 1.56 -22.62
C LEU A 113 -5.82 1.53 -21.55
N PHE A 114 -4.94 2.53 -21.52
CA PHE A 114 -3.99 2.74 -20.44
C PHE A 114 -4.63 3.62 -19.36
N VAL A 115 -4.73 3.08 -18.14
CA VAL A 115 -5.23 3.79 -16.95
C VAL A 115 -4.08 4.01 -16.01
N ASP A 116 -3.62 5.26 -15.91
CA ASP A 116 -2.60 5.65 -14.94
C ASP A 116 -3.25 5.87 -13.58
N GLU A 117 -2.60 5.40 -12.51
CA GLU A 117 -3.09 5.40 -11.12
C GLU A 117 -4.47 4.73 -10.97
N ILE A 118 -4.63 3.53 -11.53
CA ILE A 118 -5.92 2.80 -11.59
C ILE A 118 -6.60 2.63 -10.23
N HIS A 119 -5.83 2.61 -9.13
CA HIS A 119 -6.35 2.55 -7.76
C HIS A 119 -7.20 3.78 -7.36
N ARG A 120 -7.07 4.89 -8.09
CA ARG A 120 -7.90 6.10 -7.88
C ARG A 120 -9.32 5.97 -8.46
N PHE A 121 -9.56 4.99 -9.32
CA PHE A 121 -10.91 4.71 -9.76
C PHE A 121 -11.71 4.06 -8.64
N ASN A 122 -12.92 4.57 -8.38
CA ASN A 122 -13.84 3.92 -7.47
C ASN A 122 -14.34 2.58 -8.04
N LYS A 123 -14.95 1.75 -7.17
CA LYS A 123 -15.44 0.42 -7.57
C LYS A 123 -16.38 0.46 -8.77
N GLY A 124 -17.29 1.44 -8.84
CA GLY A 124 -18.23 1.56 -9.96
C GLY A 124 -17.55 1.90 -11.28
N GLN A 125 -16.45 2.67 -11.26
CA GLN A 125 -15.66 2.96 -12.46
C GLN A 125 -14.87 1.73 -12.91
N GLN A 126 -14.32 0.98 -11.97
CA GLN A 126 -13.62 -0.27 -12.27
C GLN A 126 -14.61 -1.34 -12.81
N ASP A 127 -15.79 -1.47 -12.21
CA ASP A 127 -16.84 -2.38 -12.65
C ASP A 127 -17.36 -2.04 -14.07
N TYR A 128 -17.41 -0.75 -14.41
CA TYR A 128 -17.82 -0.30 -15.75
C TYR A 128 -16.91 -0.84 -16.86
N LEU A 129 -15.62 -1.03 -16.60
CA LEU A 129 -14.65 -1.54 -17.59
C LEU A 129 -14.75 -3.06 -17.79
N LEU A 130 -15.29 -3.81 -16.84
CA LEU A 130 -15.30 -5.27 -16.83
C LEU A 130 -15.89 -5.89 -18.10
N PRO A 131 -17.09 -5.51 -18.57
CA PRO A 131 -17.68 -6.13 -19.77
C PRO A 131 -16.80 -5.99 -21.03
N PHE A 132 -16.12 -4.84 -21.16
CA PHE A 132 -15.29 -4.52 -22.33
C PHE A 132 -13.91 -5.16 -22.29
N VAL A 133 -13.43 -5.51 -21.09
CA VAL A 133 -12.24 -6.32 -20.89
C VAL A 133 -12.54 -7.80 -21.12
N GLU A 134 -13.75 -8.26 -20.73
CA GLU A 134 -14.19 -9.63 -20.90
C GLU A 134 -14.42 -10.00 -22.37
N ASP A 135 -15.09 -9.13 -23.12
CA ASP A 135 -15.39 -9.36 -24.53
C ASP A 135 -14.22 -9.02 -25.48
N GLY A 136 -13.12 -8.47 -24.93
CA GLY A 136 -11.92 -8.11 -25.68
C GLY A 136 -12.06 -6.84 -26.54
N THR A 137 -13.11 -6.04 -26.36
CA THR A 137 -13.25 -4.70 -26.95
C THR A 137 -12.10 -3.80 -26.52
N ILE A 138 -11.65 -3.93 -25.24
CA ILE A 138 -10.55 -3.19 -24.65
C ILE A 138 -9.50 -4.15 -24.09
N ILE A 139 -8.23 -3.87 -24.39
CA ILE A 139 -7.09 -4.41 -23.66
C ILE A 139 -6.73 -3.39 -22.58
N LEU A 140 -6.98 -3.73 -21.32
CA LEU A 140 -6.65 -2.85 -20.19
C LEU A 140 -5.17 -2.95 -19.86
N ILE A 141 -4.49 -1.79 -19.78
CA ILE A 141 -3.19 -1.66 -19.14
C ILE A 141 -3.35 -0.74 -17.93
N GLY A 142 -3.45 -1.30 -16.74
CA GLY A 142 -3.49 -0.54 -15.49
C GLY A 142 -2.07 -0.23 -15.00
N ALA A 143 -1.84 0.98 -14.49
CA ALA A 143 -0.62 1.31 -13.75
C ALA A 143 -0.99 1.80 -12.35
N THR A 144 -0.24 1.36 -11.34
CA THR A 144 -0.45 1.77 -9.95
C THR A 144 0.87 1.76 -9.17
N THR A 145 0.97 2.60 -8.16
CA THR A 145 2.03 2.54 -7.15
C THR A 145 1.66 1.64 -5.97
N GLU A 146 0.38 1.27 -5.87
CA GLU A 146 -0.16 0.50 -4.76
C GLU A 146 -0.34 -0.97 -5.12
N ASN A 147 -0.43 -1.84 -4.09
CA ASN A 147 -0.65 -3.27 -4.31
C ASN A 147 -2.02 -3.52 -4.93
N PRO A 148 -2.07 -4.01 -6.19
CA PRO A 148 -3.32 -4.17 -6.91
C PRO A 148 -4.29 -5.14 -6.24
N TYR A 149 -3.82 -6.10 -5.46
CA TYR A 149 -4.68 -7.05 -4.75
C TYR A 149 -5.55 -6.43 -3.67
N PHE A 150 -5.20 -5.24 -3.18
CA PHE A 150 -6.01 -4.50 -2.20
C PHE A 150 -6.89 -3.42 -2.85
N GLU A 151 -6.38 -2.78 -3.91
CA GLU A 151 -6.97 -1.55 -4.44
C GLU A 151 -7.72 -1.75 -5.76
N VAL A 152 -7.41 -2.80 -6.51
CA VAL A 152 -8.09 -3.09 -7.79
C VAL A 152 -9.15 -4.17 -7.58
N ASN A 153 -10.29 -4.00 -8.26
CA ASN A 153 -11.37 -4.97 -8.21
C ASN A 153 -10.89 -6.39 -8.57
N GLY A 154 -11.20 -7.36 -7.71
CA GLY A 154 -10.81 -8.76 -7.90
C GLY A 154 -11.25 -9.36 -9.25
N ALA A 155 -12.36 -8.86 -9.83
CA ALA A 155 -12.82 -9.28 -11.15
C ALA A 155 -11.91 -8.77 -12.29
N LEU A 156 -11.35 -7.56 -12.20
CA LEU A 156 -10.32 -7.07 -13.13
C LEU A 156 -8.99 -7.81 -12.95
N ILE A 157 -8.60 -8.07 -11.70
CA ILE A 157 -7.39 -8.84 -11.38
C ILE A 157 -7.44 -10.23 -12.01
N SER A 158 -8.56 -10.93 -11.87
CA SER A 158 -8.71 -12.30 -12.43
C SER A 158 -8.61 -12.36 -13.97
N ARG A 159 -8.73 -11.22 -14.64
CA ARG A 159 -8.67 -11.07 -16.10
C ARG A 159 -7.40 -10.39 -16.60
N SER A 160 -6.50 -10.05 -15.69
CA SER A 160 -5.28 -9.33 -16.00
C SER A 160 -4.04 -10.10 -15.51
N ILE A 161 -2.93 -9.96 -16.21
CA ILE A 161 -1.65 -10.44 -15.72
C ILE A 161 -1.00 -9.31 -14.95
N ILE A 162 -0.54 -9.60 -13.74
CA ILE A 162 0.09 -8.61 -12.88
C ILE A 162 1.60 -8.71 -13.03
N PHE A 163 2.24 -7.56 -13.27
CA PHE A 163 3.69 -7.44 -13.33
C PHE A 163 4.18 -6.41 -12.31
N GLU A 164 5.09 -6.84 -11.46
CA GLU A 164 5.78 -5.97 -10.52
C GLU A 164 6.99 -5.32 -11.17
N LEU A 165 7.02 -3.99 -11.21
CA LEU A 165 8.22 -3.23 -11.57
C LEU A 165 8.99 -2.91 -10.30
N LYS A 166 10.24 -3.35 -10.25
CA LYS A 166 11.12 -3.11 -9.12
C LYS A 166 11.80 -1.75 -9.24
N PRO A 167 12.27 -1.17 -8.11
CA PRO A 167 13.20 -0.04 -8.16
C PRO A 167 14.34 -0.33 -9.12
N LEU A 168 14.75 0.67 -9.89
CA LEU A 168 15.92 0.54 -10.74
C LEU A 168 17.19 0.38 -9.89
N GLU A 169 18.07 -0.48 -10.33
CA GLU A 169 19.36 -0.68 -9.69
C GLU A 169 20.26 0.54 -9.88
N LYS A 170 21.26 0.70 -9.03
CA LYS A 170 22.19 1.83 -9.09
C LYS A 170 22.86 1.99 -10.45
N ASP A 171 23.27 0.88 -11.06
CA ASP A 171 23.91 0.88 -12.38
C ASP A 171 22.91 1.20 -13.51
N ASP A 172 21.64 0.84 -13.35
CA ASP A 172 20.57 1.26 -14.25
C ASP A 172 20.42 2.78 -14.25
N ILE A 173 20.38 3.39 -13.07
CA ILE A 173 20.28 4.84 -12.90
C ILE A 173 21.51 5.55 -13.48
N LYS A 174 22.73 5.05 -13.21
CA LYS A 174 23.94 5.59 -13.83
C LYS A 174 23.87 5.59 -15.35
N THR A 175 23.37 4.50 -15.93
CA THR A 175 23.17 4.39 -17.38
C THR A 175 22.19 5.44 -17.90
N ILE A 176 21.09 5.67 -17.18
CA ILE A 176 20.09 6.69 -17.54
C ILE A 176 20.68 8.10 -17.41
N ILE A 177 21.42 8.41 -16.35
CA ILE A 177 22.08 9.71 -16.17
C ILE A 177 23.11 9.96 -17.27
N LYS A 178 23.95 8.97 -17.61
CA LYS A 178 24.92 9.12 -18.72
C LYS A 178 24.24 9.40 -20.05
N ARG A 179 23.11 8.71 -20.35
CA ARG A 179 22.30 9.04 -21.53
C ARG A 179 21.77 10.48 -21.44
N ALA A 180 21.31 10.91 -20.28
CA ALA A 180 20.81 12.27 -20.07
C ALA A 180 21.86 13.34 -20.39
N VAL A 181 23.08 13.14 -19.95
CA VAL A 181 24.19 14.11 -20.14
C VAL A 181 24.71 14.11 -21.58
N TYR A 182 24.89 12.93 -22.19
CA TYR A 182 25.67 12.79 -23.42
C TYR A 182 24.85 12.55 -24.70
N ASP A 183 23.56 12.24 -24.61
CA ASP A 183 22.71 12.05 -25.80
C ASP A 183 22.39 13.42 -26.44
N GLU A 184 22.88 13.64 -27.66
CA GLU A 184 22.66 14.90 -28.38
C GLU A 184 21.25 15.10 -28.89
N LYS A 185 20.48 14.01 -29.09
CA LYS A 185 19.13 14.08 -29.69
C LYS A 185 18.02 14.21 -28.65
N LYS A 186 18.05 13.36 -27.63
CA LYS A 186 17.00 13.28 -26.61
C LYS A 186 17.46 13.85 -25.26
N GLY A 187 18.77 13.85 -25.02
CA GLY A 187 19.41 14.32 -23.79
C GLY A 187 19.81 15.79 -23.82
N MET A 188 20.87 16.06 -23.10
CA MET A 188 21.46 17.40 -22.95
C MET A 188 22.88 17.49 -23.55
N GLY A 189 23.25 16.60 -24.46
CA GLY A 189 24.59 16.60 -25.10
C GLY A 189 24.94 17.90 -25.79
N SER A 190 23.97 18.66 -26.34
CA SER A 190 24.17 19.97 -26.93
C SER A 190 24.63 21.05 -25.94
N TYR A 191 24.49 20.83 -24.63
CA TYR A 191 24.94 21.76 -23.58
C TYR A 191 26.44 21.63 -23.29
N ASN A 192 27.15 20.62 -23.85
CA ASN A 192 28.53 20.31 -23.56
C ASN A 192 28.78 20.17 -22.05
N ALA A 193 28.03 19.28 -21.40
CA ALA A 193 28.15 18.99 -19.97
C ALA A 193 28.96 17.72 -19.72
N ALA A 194 29.67 17.68 -18.61
CA ALA A 194 30.33 16.50 -18.05
C ALA A 194 29.89 16.27 -16.61
N ILE A 195 29.74 15.01 -16.21
CA ILE A 195 29.44 14.64 -14.82
C ILE A 195 30.61 13.86 -14.24
N ASP A 196 31.04 14.23 -13.03
CA ASP A 196 32.10 13.55 -12.30
C ASP A 196 31.60 12.20 -11.75
N ASP A 197 32.50 11.24 -11.59
CA ASP A 197 32.14 9.88 -11.17
C ASP A 197 31.53 9.84 -9.77
N ASP A 198 31.95 10.68 -8.83
CA ASP A 198 31.42 10.79 -7.50
C ASP A 198 30.02 11.45 -7.48
N ALA A 199 29.78 12.46 -8.32
CA ALA A 199 28.48 13.06 -8.54
C ALA A 199 27.48 12.06 -9.15
N LEU A 200 27.94 11.29 -10.16
CA LEU A 200 27.15 10.21 -10.77
C LEU A 200 26.78 9.13 -9.76
N GLU A 201 27.74 8.71 -8.93
CA GLU A 201 27.55 7.73 -7.87
C GLU A 201 26.53 8.22 -6.83
N PHE A 202 26.67 9.48 -6.40
CA PHE A 202 25.78 10.13 -5.47
C PHE A 202 24.34 10.24 -6.01
N LEU A 203 24.15 10.75 -7.24
CA LEU A 203 22.83 10.88 -7.85
C LEU A 203 22.14 9.53 -8.03
N ALA A 204 22.90 8.50 -8.41
CA ALA A 204 22.39 7.15 -8.57
C ALA A 204 21.92 6.55 -7.23
N ASP A 205 22.67 6.79 -6.16
CA ASP A 205 22.32 6.31 -4.81
C ASP A 205 21.11 7.03 -4.23
N ILE A 206 21.10 8.38 -4.28
CA ILE A 206 20.08 9.19 -3.65
C ILE A 206 18.71 9.09 -4.33
N SER A 207 18.68 8.80 -5.64
CA SER A 207 17.45 8.64 -6.42
C SER A 207 16.64 7.42 -5.99
N ASN A 208 17.23 6.50 -5.23
CA ASN A 208 16.58 5.30 -4.72
C ASN A 208 15.87 4.47 -5.82
N GLY A 209 16.42 4.41 -7.05
CA GLY A 209 15.82 3.69 -8.18
C GLY A 209 14.65 4.40 -8.85
N ASP A 210 14.44 5.69 -8.58
CA ASP A 210 13.51 6.56 -9.30
C ASP A 210 14.25 7.34 -10.38
N ALA A 211 14.11 6.90 -11.65
CA ALA A 211 14.76 7.56 -12.78
C ALA A 211 14.31 9.02 -12.97
N ARG A 212 13.07 9.36 -12.63
CA ARG A 212 12.54 10.72 -12.79
C ARG A 212 13.25 11.68 -11.85
N ASN A 213 13.49 11.28 -10.61
CA ASN A 213 14.23 12.09 -9.64
C ASN A 213 15.68 12.34 -10.09
N ALA A 214 16.37 11.30 -10.58
CA ALA A 214 17.72 11.43 -11.10
C ALA A 214 17.77 12.37 -12.32
N LEU A 215 16.83 12.24 -13.26
CA LEU A 215 16.75 13.06 -14.45
C LEU A 215 16.43 14.52 -14.16
N ASN A 216 15.52 14.78 -13.22
CA ASN A 216 15.19 16.15 -12.82
C ASN A 216 16.41 16.83 -12.15
N ALA A 217 17.16 16.11 -11.31
CA ALA A 217 18.34 16.65 -10.65
C ALA A 217 19.43 17.01 -11.66
N ILE A 218 19.72 16.11 -12.62
CA ILE A 218 20.75 16.37 -13.64
C ILE A 218 20.32 17.48 -14.62
N GLU A 219 19.04 17.55 -15.00
CA GLU A 219 18.50 18.64 -15.82
C GLU A 219 18.70 19.99 -15.13
N LEU A 220 18.33 20.08 -13.86
CA LEU A 220 18.50 21.30 -13.07
C LEU A 220 19.99 21.67 -12.96
N GLY A 221 20.87 20.72 -12.66
CA GLY A 221 22.30 20.93 -12.57
C GLY A 221 22.90 21.51 -13.85
N ILE A 222 22.57 20.93 -15.00
CA ILE A 222 23.10 21.41 -16.29
C ILE A 222 22.55 22.79 -16.66
N LEU A 223 21.27 23.07 -16.33
CA LEU A 223 20.65 24.36 -16.68
C LEU A 223 21.08 25.51 -15.78
N THR A 224 21.55 25.25 -14.57
CA THR A 224 21.87 26.27 -13.56
C THR A 224 23.36 26.46 -13.28
N THR A 225 24.22 25.58 -13.78
CA THR A 225 25.68 25.66 -13.61
C THR A 225 26.32 26.43 -14.75
N ASP A 226 27.16 27.39 -14.40
CA ASP A 226 27.92 28.17 -15.37
C ASP A 226 28.99 27.29 -16.08
N ARG A 227 29.34 27.67 -17.30
CA ARG A 227 30.44 27.02 -18.04
C ARG A 227 31.77 27.37 -17.40
N SER A 228 32.62 26.39 -17.26
CA SER A 228 34.02 26.58 -16.86
C SER A 228 34.88 27.24 -17.99
N GLU A 229 36.11 27.58 -17.69
CA GLU A 229 37.04 28.23 -18.64
C GLU A 229 37.30 27.37 -19.91
N ASP A 230 37.15 26.05 -19.81
CA ASP A 230 37.22 25.10 -20.91
C ASP A 230 35.96 25.03 -21.80
N GLY A 231 34.92 25.79 -21.43
CA GLY A 231 33.61 25.82 -22.13
C GLY A 231 32.71 24.64 -21.80
N VAL A 232 33.06 23.81 -20.82
CA VAL A 232 32.26 22.65 -20.36
C VAL A 232 31.47 23.02 -19.11
N ILE A 233 30.27 22.46 -18.96
CA ILE A 233 29.50 22.51 -17.73
C ILE A 233 29.88 21.30 -16.89
N HIS A 234 30.59 21.48 -15.79
CA HIS A 234 30.99 20.41 -14.90
C HIS A 234 29.97 20.20 -13.78
N ILE A 235 29.43 19.00 -13.70
CA ILE A 235 28.56 18.60 -12.61
C ILE A 235 29.38 17.80 -11.62
N ASP A 236 29.93 18.51 -10.63
CA ASP A 236 30.67 17.94 -9.51
C ASP A 236 29.71 17.48 -8.37
N LEU A 237 30.26 16.87 -7.34
CA LEU A 237 29.49 16.37 -6.19
C LEU A 237 28.74 17.51 -5.46
N ALA A 238 29.33 18.71 -5.35
CA ALA A 238 28.69 19.84 -4.66
C ALA A 238 27.46 20.30 -5.44
N THR A 239 27.59 20.49 -6.75
CA THR A 239 26.47 20.80 -7.65
C THR A 239 25.37 19.74 -7.58
N ALA A 240 25.74 18.46 -7.63
CA ALA A 240 24.79 17.35 -7.54
C ALA A 240 24.02 17.35 -6.21
N GLN A 241 24.68 17.68 -5.10
CA GLN A 241 24.03 17.79 -3.78
C GLN A 241 23.06 18.95 -3.70
N GLU A 242 23.36 20.09 -4.30
CA GLU A 242 22.49 21.27 -4.35
C GLU A 242 21.21 21.01 -5.19
N CYS A 243 21.33 20.23 -6.27
CA CYS A 243 20.22 19.91 -7.16
C CYS A 243 19.21 18.93 -6.54
N ILE A 244 19.57 18.27 -5.46
CA ILE A 244 18.65 17.37 -4.75
C ILE A 244 18.10 18.05 -3.51
N GLN A 245 16.89 18.60 -3.63
CA GLN A 245 16.13 19.09 -2.49
C GLN A 245 15.65 17.92 -1.62
N LYS A 246 16.33 17.67 -0.50
CA LYS A 246 16.03 16.68 0.57
C LYS A 246 15.89 15.21 0.13
N ARG A 247 16.61 14.36 0.82
CA ARG A 247 16.44 12.91 0.77
C ARG A 247 14.96 12.57 0.98
N SER A 248 14.25 12.24 -0.08
CA SER A 248 12.91 11.68 0.08
C SER A 248 13.10 10.27 0.65
N VAL A 249 12.83 10.09 1.95
CA VAL A 249 12.65 8.74 2.47
C VAL A 249 11.53 8.13 1.66
N ARG A 250 11.79 6.98 1.03
CA ARG A 250 10.77 6.20 0.36
C ARG A 250 9.73 5.77 1.39
N TYR A 251 8.73 6.58 1.48
CA TYR A 251 7.50 6.30 2.17
C TYR A 251 6.40 6.83 1.27
N ASP A 252 5.88 5.94 0.43
CA ASP A 252 4.69 6.25 -0.33
C ASP A 252 3.52 6.11 0.64
N LYS A 253 2.80 7.19 0.93
CA LYS A 253 1.71 7.22 1.91
C LYS A 253 0.56 6.26 1.59
N GLU A 254 0.52 5.76 0.37
CA GLU A 254 -0.53 4.90 -0.15
C GLU A 254 0.01 3.62 -0.83
N GLY A 255 1.34 3.36 -0.79
CA GLY A 255 2.00 2.24 -1.46
C GLY A 255 2.40 1.06 -0.54
N ASP A 256 2.91 -0.03 -1.12
CA ASP A 256 3.35 -1.24 -0.40
C ASP A 256 4.33 -0.95 0.75
N ASN A 257 5.23 0.03 0.59
CA ASN A 257 6.15 0.46 1.65
C ASN A 257 5.43 1.05 2.88
N HIS A 258 4.25 1.65 2.69
CA HIS A 258 3.40 2.13 3.78
C HIS A 258 2.88 0.94 4.60
N TYR A 259 2.22 0.00 3.94
CA TYR A 259 1.66 -1.19 4.59
C TYR A 259 2.75 -2.07 5.20
N ASP A 260 3.90 -2.23 4.54
CA ASP A 260 5.04 -2.98 5.04
C ASP A 260 5.64 -2.34 6.29
N THR A 261 5.82 -1.02 6.31
CA THR A 261 6.35 -0.29 7.46
C THR A 261 5.41 -0.38 8.66
N ILE A 262 4.09 -0.23 8.43
CA ILE A 262 3.08 -0.37 9.48
C ILE A 262 3.01 -1.81 9.97
N SER A 263 3.06 -2.79 9.08
CA SER A 263 3.09 -4.21 9.43
C SER A 263 4.32 -4.54 10.27
N ALA A 264 5.49 -4.01 9.89
CA ALA A 264 6.71 -4.16 10.66
C ALA A 264 6.62 -3.49 12.03
N PHE A 265 6.04 -2.29 12.13
CA PHE A 265 5.80 -1.58 13.39
C PHE A 265 4.92 -2.40 14.34
N ILE A 266 3.80 -2.92 13.87
CA ILE A 266 2.90 -3.76 14.67
C ILE A 266 3.59 -5.06 15.07
N LYS A 267 4.27 -5.73 14.13
CA LYS A 267 4.99 -6.99 14.40
C LYS A 267 6.13 -6.80 15.40
N SER A 268 6.79 -5.64 15.38
CA SER A 268 7.83 -5.31 16.35
C SER A 268 7.25 -5.10 17.75
N MET A 269 6.11 -4.44 17.90
CA MET A 269 5.40 -4.35 19.17
C MET A 269 4.98 -5.73 19.69
N ARG A 270 4.43 -6.58 18.81
CA ARG A 270 4.08 -7.97 19.12
C ARG A 270 5.29 -8.80 19.52
N GLY A 271 6.41 -8.63 18.82
CA GLY A 271 7.67 -9.33 19.05
C GLY A 271 8.48 -8.80 20.24
N SER A 272 8.02 -7.74 20.92
CA SER A 272 8.71 -7.11 22.06
C SER A 272 10.10 -6.58 21.71
N ASP A 273 10.24 -5.95 20.53
CA ASP A 273 11.47 -5.29 20.09
C ASP A 273 11.28 -3.74 20.14
N PRO A 274 11.66 -3.06 21.25
CA PRO A 274 11.49 -1.63 21.39
C PRO A 274 12.37 -0.79 20.46
N ASP A 275 13.52 -1.31 20.04
CA ASP A 275 14.42 -0.61 19.11
C ASP A 275 13.84 -0.58 17.70
N ALA A 276 13.34 -1.71 17.21
CA ALA A 276 12.63 -1.79 15.94
C ALA A 276 11.36 -0.93 15.95
N VAL A 277 10.59 -0.93 17.03
CA VAL A 277 9.40 -0.07 17.22
C VAL A 277 9.78 1.40 17.08
N SER A 278 10.84 1.85 17.75
CA SER A 278 11.33 3.23 17.68
C SER A 278 11.77 3.61 16.26
N TYR A 279 12.46 2.70 15.57
CA TYR A 279 12.92 2.90 14.20
C TYR A 279 11.74 3.04 13.21
N TYR A 280 10.78 2.12 13.26
CA TYR A 280 9.64 2.18 12.33
C TYR A 280 8.71 3.35 12.63
N LEU A 281 8.52 3.72 13.90
CA LEU A 281 7.81 4.95 14.28
C LEU A 281 8.50 6.19 13.71
N ALA A 282 9.81 6.32 13.86
CA ALA A 282 10.59 7.43 13.33
C ALA A 282 10.50 7.48 11.80
N LYS A 283 10.55 6.32 11.12
CA LYS A 283 10.41 6.21 9.67
C LYS A 283 9.04 6.72 9.19
N MET A 284 7.95 6.34 9.87
CA MET A 284 6.59 6.82 9.55
C MET A 284 6.45 8.32 9.78
N LEU A 285 6.91 8.83 10.93
CA LEU A 285 6.84 10.25 11.28
C LEU A 285 7.67 11.13 10.33
N TYR A 286 8.88 10.67 9.99
CA TYR A 286 9.75 11.40 9.05
C TYR A 286 9.13 11.47 7.64
N ALA A 287 8.44 10.44 7.23
CA ALA A 287 7.71 10.39 5.96
C ALA A 287 6.40 11.20 5.96
N GLY A 288 6.03 11.77 7.11
CA GLY A 288 4.83 12.59 7.27
C GLY A 288 3.53 11.77 7.31
N GLU A 289 3.58 10.54 7.86
CA GLU A 289 2.38 9.74 8.08
C GLU A 289 1.40 10.44 9.02
N ASP A 290 0.12 10.19 8.83
CA ASP A 290 -0.92 10.72 9.71
C ASP A 290 -0.76 10.16 11.14
N ILE A 291 -0.48 11.05 12.09
CA ILE A 291 -0.30 10.68 13.49
C ILE A 291 -1.55 10.00 14.09
N LYS A 292 -2.74 10.32 13.59
CA LYS A 292 -3.99 9.67 14.00
C LYS A 292 -4.07 8.24 13.46
N PHE A 293 -3.57 8.01 12.25
CA PHE A 293 -3.47 6.68 11.68
C PHE A 293 -2.49 5.82 12.48
N ILE A 294 -1.29 6.33 12.81
CA ILE A 294 -0.32 5.63 13.67
C ILE A 294 -0.96 5.26 15.01
N ALA A 295 -1.64 6.22 15.66
CA ALA A 295 -2.30 5.99 16.94
C ALA A 295 -3.39 4.90 16.86
N ARG A 296 -4.21 4.88 15.80
CA ARG A 296 -5.19 3.80 15.56
C ARG A 296 -4.52 2.43 15.44
N ARG A 297 -3.35 2.35 14.78
CA ARG A 297 -2.60 1.09 14.66
C ARG A 297 -2.03 0.62 16.00
N MET A 298 -1.67 1.55 16.89
CA MET A 298 -1.23 1.21 18.25
C MET A 298 -2.40 0.66 19.09
N ILE A 299 -3.61 1.24 18.94
CA ILE A 299 -4.82 0.67 19.58
C ILE A 299 -5.04 -0.78 19.12
N CYS A 300 -4.95 -1.04 17.81
CA CYS A 300 -5.03 -2.42 17.30
C CYS A 300 -3.93 -3.31 17.89
N ALA A 301 -2.67 -2.84 17.93
CA ALA A 301 -1.54 -3.63 18.43
C ALA A 301 -1.62 -3.96 19.93
N SER A 302 -2.42 -3.21 20.72
CA SER A 302 -2.65 -3.50 22.14
C SER A 302 -3.40 -4.84 22.35
N GLU A 303 -4.04 -5.38 21.32
CA GLU A 303 -4.70 -6.70 21.35
C GLU A 303 -3.71 -7.85 21.66
N ASP A 304 -2.44 -7.70 21.23
CA ASP A 304 -1.37 -8.69 21.49
C ASP A 304 -0.92 -8.71 22.95
N VAL A 305 -1.21 -7.66 23.70
CA VAL A 305 -1.00 -7.58 25.16
C VAL A 305 -2.20 -8.17 25.89
N GLY A 306 -3.41 -7.85 25.45
CA GLY A 306 -4.66 -8.37 26.01
C GLY A 306 -4.76 -8.19 27.52
N ASN A 307 -5.24 -9.23 28.20
CA ASN A 307 -5.38 -9.24 29.66
C ASN A 307 -4.07 -9.52 30.42
N ALA A 308 -2.95 -9.74 29.73
CA ALA A 308 -1.66 -9.82 30.41
C ALA A 308 -1.28 -8.44 31.03
N ASP A 309 -1.68 -7.34 30.37
CA ASP A 309 -1.63 -6.00 30.93
C ASP A 309 -2.80 -5.13 30.39
N PRO A 310 -3.92 -5.05 31.10
CA PRO A 310 -5.10 -4.29 30.64
C PRO A 310 -4.84 -2.80 30.42
N ASN A 311 -3.75 -2.23 30.97
CA ASN A 311 -3.39 -0.82 30.79
C ASN A 311 -2.91 -0.54 29.36
N ALA A 312 -2.45 -1.53 28.61
CA ALA A 312 -1.93 -1.31 27.27
C ALA A 312 -2.96 -0.66 26.35
N LEU A 313 -4.21 -1.13 26.36
CA LEU A 313 -5.31 -0.51 25.62
C LEU A 313 -5.61 0.91 26.12
N GLN A 314 -5.59 1.14 27.43
CA GLN A 314 -5.83 2.47 28.00
C GLN A 314 -4.75 3.47 27.59
N VAL A 315 -3.49 3.06 27.66
CA VAL A 315 -2.35 3.88 27.22
C VAL A 315 -2.45 4.21 25.73
N ALA A 316 -2.78 3.23 24.88
CA ALA A 316 -2.95 3.45 23.45
C ALA A 316 -4.09 4.44 23.14
N VAL A 317 -5.24 4.32 23.82
CA VAL A 317 -6.38 5.23 23.66
C VAL A 317 -6.05 6.63 24.17
N ALA A 318 -5.41 6.75 25.34
CA ALA A 318 -4.97 8.03 25.89
C ALA A 318 -3.99 8.74 24.95
N ALA A 319 -3.03 8.01 24.39
CA ALA A 319 -2.10 8.55 23.39
C ALA A 319 -2.84 9.05 22.14
N ALA A 320 -3.81 8.28 21.61
CA ALA A 320 -4.59 8.70 20.46
C ALA A 320 -5.37 10.01 20.71
N GLN A 321 -5.97 10.16 21.88
CA GLN A 321 -6.65 11.41 22.27
C GLN A 321 -5.70 12.58 22.46
N ALA A 322 -4.51 12.32 23.03
CA ALA A 322 -3.52 13.36 23.28
C ALA A 322 -2.92 13.90 21.98
N VAL A 323 -2.57 13.04 21.02
CA VAL A 323 -1.97 13.49 19.74
C VAL A 323 -2.94 14.30 18.90
N GLU A 324 -4.25 14.04 18.99
CA GLU A 324 -5.27 14.86 18.33
C GLU A 324 -5.32 16.30 18.85
N ARG A 325 -5.02 16.51 20.12
CA ARG A 325 -5.09 17.83 20.79
C ARG A 325 -3.80 18.61 20.62
N ILE A 326 -2.65 17.93 20.65
CA ILE A 326 -1.34 18.58 20.70
C ILE A 326 -0.74 18.75 19.29
N GLY A 327 -0.84 17.73 18.43
CA GLY A 327 -0.23 17.76 17.11
C GLY A 327 1.30 17.62 17.13
N MET A 328 1.91 17.73 15.95
CA MET A 328 3.36 17.74 15.79
C MET A 328 3.94 19.12 16.14
N PRO A 329 5.18 19.19 16.66
CA PRO A 329 6.16 18.10 16.80
C PRO A 329 6.08 17.28 18.10
N GLU A 330 5.30 17.68 19.09
CA GLU A 330 5.26 17.05 20.42
C GLU A 330 4.57 15.68 20.40
N ALA A 331 3.61 15.45 19.51
CA ALA A 331 2.90 14.18 19.34
C ALA A 331 3.85 12.98 19.17
N ARG A 332 5.04 13.17 18.57
CA ARG A 332 6.06 12.13 18.40
C ARG A 332 6.50 11.48 19.72
N ILE A 333 6.56 12.27 20.81
CA ILE A 333 7.00 11.81 22.13
C ILE A 333 5.91 10.94 22.75
N ILE A 334 4.64 11.37 22.64
CA ILE A 334 3.47 10.65 23.14
C ILE A 334 3.32 9.31 22.42
N LEU A 335 3.45 9.31 21.09
CA LEU A 335 3.40 8.09 20.28
C LEU A 335 4.54 7.13 20.66
N SER A 336 5.77 7.66 20.87
CA SER A 336 6.90 6.85 21.28
C SER A 336 6.69 6.22 22.66
N GLN A 337 6.20 6.97 23.64
CA GLN A 337 5.90 6.45 24.98
C GLN A 337 4.91 5.29 24.92
N ALA A 338 3.80 5.46 24.21
CA ALA A 338 2.76 4.45 24.14
C ALA A 338 3.21 3.21 23.33
N ALA A 339 3.94 3.41 22.22
CA ALA A 339 4.47 2.32 21.41
C ALA A 339 5.47 1.46 22.19
N LEU A 340 6.38 2.11 22.95
CA LEU A 340 7.33 1.44 23.81
C LEU A 340 6.64 0.70 24.98
N TYR A 341 5.60 1.29 25.56
CA TYR A 341 4.79 0.61 26.57
C TYR A 341 4.20 -0.69 26.04
N ILE A 342 3.53 -0.64 24.88
CA ILE A 342 2.95 -1.83 24.23
C ILE A 342 4.03 -2.85 23.89
N ALA A 343 5.19 -2.40 23.38
CA ALA A 343 6.29 -3.30 23.02
C ALA A 343 6.85 -4.05 24.24
N THR A 344 6.97 -3.38 25.39
CA THR A 344 7.59 -3.95 26.59
C THR A 344 6.62 -4.64 27.54
N ALA A 345 5.31 -4.47 27.34
CA ALA A 345 4.28 -5.14 28.13
C ALA A 345 4.31 -6.67 27.93
N PRO A 346 3.91 -7.48 28.92
CA PRO A 346 3.73 -8.91 28.76
C PRO A 346 2.66 -9.20 27.67
N LYS A 347 2.84 -10.25 26.90
CA LYS A 347 1.97 -10.58 25.76
C LYS A 347 1.02 -11.72 26.08
N SER A 348 -0.23 -11.59 25.62
CA SER A 348 -1.21 -12.68 25.64
C SER A 348 -2.20 -12.54 24.47
N ASN A 349 -2.45 -13.61 23.77
CA ASN A 349 -3.47 -13.70 22.75
C ASN A 349 -4.73 -14.48 23.22
N SER A 350 -4.90 -14.65 24.52
CA SER A 350 -6.02 -15.41 25.11
C SER A 350 -7.38 -14.84 24.72
N CYS A 351 -7.48 -13.50 24.68
CA CYS A 351 -8.71 -12.81 24.26
C CYS A 351 -9.05 -13.04 22.79
N ILE A 352 -8.03 -12.99 21.91
CA ILE A 352 -8.19 -13.27 20.47
C ILE A 352 -8.67 -14.71 20.27
N LYS A 353 -7.97 -15.67 20.87
CA LYS A 353 -8.33 -17.09 20.77
C LYS A 353 -9.74 -17.36 21.30
N ALA A 354 -10.13 -16.70 22.39
CA ALA A 354 -11.45 -16.88 22.99
C ALA A 354 -12.57 -16.44 22.04
N ILE A 355 -12.46 -15.24 21.47
CA ILE A 355 -13.51 -14.74 20.57
C ILE A 355 -13.51 -15.49 19.23
N ASP A 356 -12.35 -15.81 18.66
CA ASP A 356 -12.25 -16.54 17.39
C ASP A 356 -12.87 -17.94 17.53
N LYS A 357 -12.54 -18.70 18.58
CA LYS A 357 -13.15 -19.99 18.86
C LYS A 357 -14.67 -19.89 19.04
N ALA A 358 -15.13 -18.88 19.77
CA ALA A 358 -16.57 -18.68 19.96
C ALA A 358 -17.28 -18.32 18.65
N MET A 359 -16.69 -17.45 17.83
CA MET A 359 -17.20 -17.08 16.51
C MET A 359 -17.27 -18.28 15.56
N ASP A 360 -16.27 -19.15 15.56
CA ASP A 360 -16.25 -20.37 14.75
C ASP A 360 -17.39 -21.33 15.15
N VAL A 361 -17.62 -21.50 16.44
CA VAL A 361 -18.75 -22.30 16.93
C VAL A 361 -20.08 -21.71 16.48
N VAL A 362 -20.27 -20.39 16.62
CA VAL A 362 -21.53 -19.73 16.22
C VAL A 362 -21.77 -19.79 14.71
N LYS A 363 -20.70 -19.66 13.88
CA LYS A 363 -20.82 -19.71 12.42
C LYS A 363 -21.10 -21.09 11.88
N ASN A 364 -20.48 -22.11 12.47
CA ASN A 364 -20.44 -23.47 11.90
C ASN A 364 -21.42 -24.42 12.58
N SER A 365 -22.13 -24.00 13.63
CA SER A 365 -23.06 -24.84 14.39
C SER A 365 -24.48 -24.31 14.28
N LYS A 366 -25.48 -25.21 14.53
CA LYS A 366 -26.88 -24.79 14.65
C LYS A 366 -27.03 -23.88 15.86
N THR A 367 -27.80 -22.81 15.70
CA THR A 367 -28.13 -21.89 16.79
C THR A 367 -28.70 -22.64 17.97
N ALA A 368 -27.99 -22.66 19.09
CA ALA A 368 -28.46 -23.27 20.32
C ALA A 368 -29.28 -22.26 21.14
N PRO A 369 -30.41 -22.64 21.70
CA PRO A 369 -31.23 -21.75 22.50
C PRO A 369 -30.51 -21.35 23.79
N VAL A 370 -30.77 -20.13 24.27
CA VAL A 370 -30.30 -19.66 25.57
C VAL A 370 -30.97 -20.50 26.66
N PRO A 371 -30.26 -20.98 27.70
CA PRO A 371 -30.85 -21.69 28.84
C PRO A 371 -32.01 -20.94 29.44
N VAL A 372 -33.10 -21.63 29.74
CA VAL A 372 -34.40 -21.01 30.12
C VAL A 372 -34.25 -20.10 31.34
N HIS A 373 -33.47 -20.47 32.33
CA HIS A 373 -33.21 -19.68 33.54
C HIS A 373 -32.42 -18.39 33.27
N LEU A 374 -31.72 -18.27 32.14
CA LEU A 374 -30.97 -17.06 31.72
C LEU A 374 -31.79 -16.16 30.77
N GLN A 375 -32.96 -16.62 30.33
CA GLN A 375 -33.81 -15.83 29.43
C GLN A 375 -34.45 -14.65 30.18
N ASP A 376 -34.71 -13.55 29.45
CA ASP A 376 -35.25 -12.32 30.02
C ASP A 376 -36.60 -12.55 30.72
N ALA A 377 -36.67 -12.14 31.96
CA ALA A 377 -37.86 -12.28 32.81
C ALA A 377 -38.56 -10.95 33.13
N HIS A 378 -38.15 -9.82 32.51
CA HIS A 378 -38.64 -8.49 32.86
C HIS A 378 -40.01 -8.12 32.24
N TYR A 379 -40.65 -9.02 31.48
CA TYR A 379 -41.95 -8.75 30.84
C TYR A 379 -43.09 -9.56 31.45
N LYS A 380 -44.34 -9.00 31.37
CA LYS A 380 -45.53 -9.68 31.87
C LYS A 380 -45.76 -10.99 31.12
N GLY A 381 -45.78 -12.11 31.85
CA GLY A 381 -45.99 -13.44 31.30
C GLY A 381 -44.75 -14.30 31.14
N SER A 382 -43.57 -13.77 31.37
CA SER A 382 -42.28 -14.52 31.30
C SER A 382 -42.31 -15.77 32.17
N ALA A 383 -42.84 -15.68 33.40
CA ALA A 383 -42.96 -16.81 34.33
C ALA A 383 -43.87 -17.95 33.80
N LYS A 384 -44.91 -17.64 32.98
CA LYS A 384 -45.76 -18.66 32.35
C LYS A 384 -45.00 -19.44 31.25
N LEU A 385 -43.97 -18.85 30.70
CA LEU A 385 -43.07 -19.48 29.71
C LEU A 385 -41.84 -20.12 30.35
N GLY A 386 -41.71 -20.00 31.69
CA GLY A 386 -40.57 -20.51 32.45
C GLY A 386 -39.30 -19.66 32.35
N HIS A 387 -39.35 -18.47 31.69
CA HIS A 387 -38.19 -17.61 31.49
C HIS A 387 -37.68 -17.04 32.81
N GLY A 388 -36.41 -17.16 33.09
CA GLY A 388 -35.76 -16.72 34.31
C GLY A 388 -36.02 -17.58 35.55
N VAL A 389 -36.85 -18.62 35.43
CA VAL A 389 -37.16 -19.51 36.56
C VAL A 389 -35.95 -20.37 36.88
N GLY A 390 -35.52 -20.34 38.15
CA GLY A 390 -34.36 -21.11 38.61
C GLY A 390 -33.00 -20.40 38.44
N TYR A 391 -33.00 -19.12 38.02
CA TYR A 391 -31.78 -18.34 38.01
C TYR A 391 -31.25 -18.09 39.42
N LEU A 392 -30.00 -18.40 39.68
CA LEU A 392 -29.32 -18.16 40.93
C LEU A 392 -28.52 -16.86 40.86
N TYR A 393 -28.87 -15.87 41.69
CA TYR A 393 -28.19 -14.59 41.66
C TYR A 393 -26.86 -14.67 42.39
N ALA A 394 -25.76 -14.55 41.69
CA ALA A 394 -24.41 -14.81 42.20
C ALA A 394 -24.04 -13.97 43.45
N HIS A 395 -24.56 -12.72 43.56
CA HIS A 395 -24.28 -11.87 44.73
C HIS A 395 -24.87 -12.37 46.04
N ASP A 396 -25.84 -13.31 46.01
CA ASP A 396 -26.41 -13.92 47.20
C ASP A 396 -25.53 -15.05 47.78
N TYR A 397 -24.44 -15.39 47.08
CA TYR A 397 -23.56 -16.50 47.43
C TYR A 397 -22.16 -16.03 47.84
N PRO A 398 -21.38 -16.82 48.62
CA PRO A 398 -20.02 -16.50 49.00
C PRO A 398 -19.15 -16.22 47.77
N ASN A 399 -18.22 -15.25 47.90
CA ASN A 399 -17.36 -14.80 46.80
C ASN A 399 -18.10 -14.33 45.54
N HIS A 400 -19.39 -14.02 45.63
CA HIS A 400 -20.27 -13.66 44.49
C HIS A 400 -20.17 -14.66 43.35
N TYR A 401 -20.08 -15.94 43.68
CA TYR A 401 -20.01 -17.04 42.74
C TYR A 401 -20.97 -18.18 43.11
N VAL A 402 -21.67 -18.69 42.12
CA VAL A 402 -22.52 -19.87 42.23
C VAL A 402 -22.36 -20.77 41.02
N ARG A 403 -22.32 -22.07 41.28
CA ARG A 403 -22.22 -23.05 40.22
C ARG A 403 -23.55 -23.25 39.54
N GLN A 404 -23.70 -22.64 38.32
CA GLN A 404 -24.84 -22.84 37.46
C GLN A 404 -24.41 -22.87 36.00
N GLN A 405 -25.28 -23.36 35.12
CA GLN A 405 -24.99 -23.43 33.71
C GLN A 405 -25.23 -22.08 33.05
N TYR A 406 -24.23 -21.54 32.32
CA TYR A 406 -24.36 -20.31 31.57
C TYR A 406 -24.36 -20.55 30.06
N LEU A 407 -23.68 -21.59 29.57
CA LEU A 407 -23.68 -21.94 28.17
C LEU A 407 -24.89 -22.77 27.76
N PRO A 408 -25.36 -22.66 26.51
CA PRO A 408 -26.36 -23.57 25.95
C PRO A 408 -25.97 -25.05 26.13
N ASP A 409 -26.97 -25.94 26.24
CA ASP A 409 -26.78 -27.38 26.47
C ASP A 409 -25.77 -28.01 25.46
N ALA A 410 -25.84 -27.59 24.23
CA ALA A 410 -24.94 -28.08 23.18
C ALA A 410 -23.45 -27.72 23.41
N TYR A 411 -23.17 -26.72 24.25
CA TYR A 411 -21.83 -26.17 24.45
C TYR A 411 -21.40 -26.14 25.91
N VAL A 412 -22.11 -26.84 26.79
CA VAL A 412 -21.86 -26.83 28.25
C VAL A 412 -20.42 -27.23 28.61
N ASN A 413 -19.79 -28.05 27.81
CA ASN A 413 -18.41 -28.51 27.99
C ASN A 413 -17.36 -27.70 27.22
N GLU A 414 -17.79 -26.70 26.45
CA GLU A 414 -16.86 -25.87 25.69
C GLU A 414 -16.13 -24.89 26.61
N LYS A 415 -14.84 -24.70 26.29
CA LYS A 415 -13.99 -23.75 27.00
C LYS A 415 -13.44 -22.76 25.98
N PHE A 416 -13.92 -21.55 26.01
CA PHE A 416 -13.55 -20.49 25.10
C PHE A 416 -12.35 -19.68 25.63
N TYR A 417 -12.39 -19.25 26.89
CA TYR A 417 -11.34 -18.44 27.49
C TYR A 417 -10.42 -19.28 28.38
N GLU A 418 -9.14 -19.23 28.06
CA GLU A 418 -8.06 -19.85 28.82
C GLU A 418 -7.00 -18.79 29.13
N PRO A 419 -6.98 -18.25 30.38
CA PRO A 419 -5.99 -17.26 30.76
C PRO A 419 -4.57 -17.84 30.69
N GLY A 420 -3.65 -17.04 30.18
CA GLY A 420 -2.23 -17.39 30.11
C GLY A 420 -1.51 -17.31 31.46
N ASP A 421 -0.19 -17.51 31.38
CA ASP A 421 0.67 -17.46 32.57
C ASP A 421 1.52 -16.18 32.65
N MET A 422 1.20 -15.16 31.83
CA MET A 422 1.93 -13.90 31.78
C MET A 422 1.14 -12.75 32.40
N GLY A 423 1.85 -11.85 33.05
CA GLY A 423 1.28 -10.61 33.60
C GLY A 423 0.07 -10.84 34.50
N TYR A 424 -0.96 -10.00 34.35
CA TYR A 424 -2.18 -10.03 35.15
C TYR A 424 -3.03 -11.31 34.91
N GLU A 425 -2.86 -12.02 33.81
CA GLU A 425 -3.59 -13.28 33.59
C GLU A 425 -3.26 -14.37 34.61
N LYS A 426 -2.07 -14.35 35.23
CA LYS A 426 -1.76 -15.22 36.38
C LYS A 426 -2.71 -15.03 37.53
N ASP A 427 -3.08 -13.78 37.81
CA ASP A 427 -3.97 -13.44 38.91
C ASP A 427 -5.43 -13.78 38.56
N ILE A 428 -5.82 -13.56 37.30
CA ILE A 428 -7.11 -14.02 36.78
C ILE A 428 -7.24 -15.54 36.94
N LYS A 429 -6.22 -16.29 36.54
CA LYS A 429 -6.20 -17.76 36.63
C LYS A 429 -6.37 -18.22 38.09
N LYS A 430 -5.57 -17.68 39.00
CA LYS A 430 -5.67 -17.98 40.44
C LYS A 430 -7.04 -17.64 41.01
N HIS A 431 -7.59 -16.48 40.63
CA HIS A 431 -8.91 -16.05 41.08
C HIS A 431 -10.00 -17.02 40.59
N LEU A 432 -9.98 -17.41 39.30
CA LEU A 432 -10.95 -18.37 38.75
C LEU A 432 -10.84 -19.77 39.36
N GLU A 433 -9.64 -20.22 39.67
CA GLU A 433 -9.42 -21.48 40.37
C GLU A 433 -9.95 -21.43 41.79
N LYS A 434 -9.67 -20.35 42.54
CA LYS A 434 -10.13 -20.14 43.90
C LYS A 434 -11.64 -20.18 44.00
N ILE A 435 -12.35 -19.35 43.23
CA ILE A 435 -13.81 -19.25 43.31
C ILE A 435 -14.51 -20.57 42.93
N LYS A 436 -13.91 -21.37 42.01
CA LYS A 436 -14.44 -22.67 41.59
C LYS A 436 -14.18 -23.77 42.62
N SER A 437 -13.10 -23.65 43.41
CA SER A 437 -12.76 -24.64 44.45
C SER A 437 -13.54 -24.44 45.76
N GLU A 438 -14.00 -23.19 46.02
CA GLU A 438 -14.75 -22.82 47.23
C GLU A 438 -16.28 -22.89 47.04
N ALA A 439 -16.78 -23.22 45.83
CA ALA A 439 -18.18 -23.39 45.47
C ALA A 439 -18.53 -24.87 45.24
#